data_385f2e3744efdd2a8559c4e11563b329
#
_entry.id   385f2e3744efdd2a8559c4e11563b329
#
_cell.length_a   1.000
_cell.length_b   1.000
_cell.length_c   1.000
_cell.angle_alpha   90.00
_cell.angle_beta   90.00
_cell.angle_gamma   90.00
#
_symmetry.space_group_name_H-M   'P 1'
#
loop_
_entity.id
_entity.type
_entity.pdbx_description
1 polymer ?
#
loop_
_entity_poly.entity_id
_entity_poly.type
_entity_poly.pdbx_seq_one_letter_code
_entity_poly.pdbx_strand_id
1 'polypeptide(L)' 'MIDAVKRLAERLLETHPLRAADALQIGAALVAAESEPETLEFVTLDSRQAEAAEREGFRLMHI' A
#
# COMPACT_ATOMS: atom_id res chain seq x y z
N MET A 1 3.95 0.66 15.91
CA MET A 1 4.24 0.21 14.53
C MET A 1 3.13 -0.72 14.01
N ILE A 2 2.89 -1.84 14.69
CA ILE A 2 1.86 -2.79 14.25
C ILE A 2 0.45 -2.18 14.23
N ASP A 3 0.12 -1.36 15.23
CA ASP A 3 -1.19 -0.72 15.28
C ASP A 3 -1.41 0.26 14.13
N ALA A 4 -0.36 0.98 13.74
CA ALA A 4 -0.43 1.89 12.61
C ALA A 4 -0.64 1.11 11.30
N VAL A 5 0.07 0.01 11.12
CA VAL A 5 -0.10 -0.85 9.95
C VAL A 5 -1.52 -1.40 9.88
N LYS A 6 -2.06 -1.87 11.01
CA LYS A 6 -3.43 -2.40 11.06
C LYS A 6 -4.46 -1.33 10.69
N ARG A 7 -4.35 -0.14 11.25
CA ARG A 7 -5.30 0.93 10.95
C ARG A 7 -5.26 1.32 9.48
N LEU A 8 -4.05 1.40 8.92
CA LEU A 8 -3.91 1.70 7.50
C LEU A 8 -4.46 0.58 6.64
N ALA A 9 -4.21 -0.68 7.01
CA ALA A 9 -4.76 -1.81 6.28
C ALA A 9 -6.28 -1.81 6.30
N GLU A 10 -6.90 -1.50 7.43
CA GLU A 10 -8.35 -1.41 7.52
C GLU A 10 -8.90 -0.31 6.60
N ARG A 11 -8.27 0.85 6.58
CA ARG A 11 -8.66 1.92 5.67
C ARG A 11 -8.52 1.50 4.20
N LEU A 12 -7.42 0.85 3.88
CA LEU A 12 -7.15 0.40 2.51
C LEU A 12 -8.18 -0.62 2.04
N LEU A 13 -8.62 -1.51 2.94
CA LEU A 13 -9.65 -2.49 2.61
C LEU A 13 -10.99 -1.82 2.31
N GLU A 14 -11.29 -0.69 2.93
CA GLU A 14 -12.51 0.05 2.65
C GLU A 14 -12.41 0.84 1.34
N THR A 15 -11.22 1.25 0.96
CA THR A 15 -11.00 2.14 -0.19
C THR A 15 -10.74 1.39 -1.48
N HIS A 16 -10.09 0.23 -1.40
CA HIS A 16 -9.62 -0.50 -2.57
C HIS A 16 -10.09 -1.96 -2.55
N PRO A 17 -10.27 -2.58 -3.74
CA PRO A 17 -10.65 -4.00 -3.81
C PRO A 17 -9.42 -4.89 -3.58
N LEU A 18 -8.98 -4.96 -2.33
CA LEU A 18 -7.78 -5.69 -1.93
C LEU A 18 -8.11 -6.85 -1.01
N ARG A 19 -7.22 -7.83 -0.98
CA ARG A 19 -7.23 -8.87 0.06
C ARG A 19 -6.48 -8.32 1.27
N ALA A 20 -6.73 -8.94 2.43
CA ALA A 20 -6.11 -8.51 3.68
C ALA A 20 -4.58 -8.49 3.60
N ALA A 21 -3.97 -9.51 2.98
CA ALA A 21 -2.52 -9.58 2.84
C ALA A 21 -1.99 -8.41 2.03
N ASP A 22 -2.68 -8.03 0.94
CA ASP A 22 -2.28 -6.90 0.11
C ASP A 22 -2.39 -5.59 0.87
N ALA A 23 -3.47 -5.43 1.63
CA ALA A 23 -3.69 -4.23 2.44
C ALA A 23 -2.62 -4.09 3.51
N LEU A 24 -2.20 -5.20 4.12
CA LEU A 24 -1.13 -5.18 5.11
C LEU A 24 0.21 -4.79 4.50
N GLN A 25 0.49 -5.28 3.30
CA GLN A 25 1.73 -4.92 2.60
C GLN A 25 1.77 -3.43 2.27
N ILE A 26 0.69 -2.89 1.72
CA ILE A 26 0.62 -1.47 1.39
C ILE A 26 0.65 -0.63 2.67
N GLY A 27 -0.06 -1.06 3.70
CA GLY A 27 -0.04 -0.38 5.00
C GLY A 27 1.36 -0.32 5.59
N ALA A 28 2.10 -1.43 5.52
CA ALA A 28 3.48 -1.47 5.99
C ALA A 28 4.38 -0.53 5.17
N ALA A 29 4.16 -0.48 3.85
CA ALA A 29 4.92 0.42 2.99
C ALA A 29 4.62 1.88 3.32
N LEU A 30 3.37 2.21 3.63
CA LEU A 30 3.01 3.58 4.03
C LEU A 30 3.69 3.97 5.34
N VAL A 31 3.77 3.05 6.29
CA VAL A 31 4.48 3.31 7.55
C VAL A 31 5.98 3.51 7.27
N ALA A 32 6.57 2.65 6.43
CA ALA A 32 7.98 2.77 6.08
C ALA A 32 8.28 4.09 5.38
N ALA A 33 7.34 4.59 4.58
CA ALA A 33 7.47 5.87 3.88
C ALA A 33 7.10 7.07 4.76
N GLU A 34 6.74 6.84 6.01
CA GLU A 34 6.30 7.87 6.94
C GLU A 34 5.16 8.71 6.38
N SER A 35 4.22 8.03 5.71
CA SER A 35 3.07 8.62 5.02
C SER A 35 3.45 9.59 3.90
N GLU A 36 4.64 9.42 3.35
CA GLU A 36 5.10 10.14 2.16
C GLU A 36 5.38 9.10 1.06
N PRO A 37 4.33 8.45 0.53
CA PRO A 37 4.50 7.31 -0.39
C PRO A 37 5.27 7.65 -1.67
N GLU A 38 5.25 8.89 -2.11
CA GLU A 38 5.97 9.34 -3.30
C GLU A 38 7.50 9.19 -3.14
N THR A 39 7.98 8.95 -1.91
CA THR A 39 9.42 8.75 -1.67
C THR A 39 9.87 7.30 -1.88
N LEU A 40 8.92 6.37 -2.06
CA LEU A 40 9.25 4.96 -2.23
C LEU A 40 8.66 4.40 -3.51
N GLU A 41 9.38 3.46 -4.10
CA GLU A 41 8.86 2.67 -5.20
C GLU A 41 8.16 1.44 -4.66
N PHE A 42 7.05 1.09 -5.27
CA PHE A 42 6.30 -0.11 -4.92
C PHE A 42 6.40 -1.08 -6.09
N VAL A 43 6.89 -2.28 -5.82
CA VAL A 43 7.11 -3.31 -6.83
C VAL A 43 6.11 -4.43 -6.63
N THR A 44 5.31 -4.70 -7.66
CA THR A 44 4.33 -5.78 -7.61
C THR A 44 3.97 -6.22 -9.02
N LEU A 45 3.65 -7.51 -9.15
CA LEU A 45 3.09 -8.05 -10.40
C LEU A 45 1.57 -8.13 -10.35
N ASP A 46 0.97 -7.89 -9.19
CA ASP A 46 -0.48 -7.94 -9.01
C ASP A 46 -1.10 -6.60 -9.41
N SER A 47 -1.96 -6.62 -10.43
CA SER A 47 -2.55 -5.39 -10.95
C SER A 47 -3.44 -4.66 -9.94
N ARG A 48 -4.13 -5.40 -9.07
CA ARG A 48 -4.98 -4.77 -8.05
C ARG A 48 -4.14 -4.06 -7.00
N GLN A 49 -3.06 -4.70 -6.58
CA GLN A 49 -2.15 -4.10 -5.62
C GLN A 49 -1.43 -2.91 -6.24
N ALA A 50 -1.00 -3.02 -7.50
CA ALA A 50 -0.36 -1.93 -8.22
C ALA A 50 -1.27 -0.71 -8.30
N GLU A 51 -2.54 -0.91 -8.67
CA GLU A 51 -3.50 0.18 -8.78
C GLU A 51 -3.71 0.85 -7.42
N ALA A 52 -3.89 0.06 -6.37
CA ALA A 52 -4.08 0.62 -5.04
C ALA A 52 -2.85 1.39 -4.57
N ALA A 53 -1.66 0.85 -4.78
CA ALA A 53 -0.42 1.52 -4.40
C ALA A 53 -0.25 2.84 -5.15
N GLU A 54 -0.56 2.87 -6.44
CA GLU A 54 -0.50 4.09 -7.23
C GLU A 54 -1.47 5.14 -6.71
N ARG A 55 -2.69 4.75 -6.40
CA ARG A 55 -3.69 5.66 -5.85
C ARG A 55 -3.30 6.19 -4.47
N GLU A 56 -2.53 5.41 -3.73
CA GLU A 56 -2.01 5.85 -2.44
C GLU A 56 -0.78 6.76 -2.58
N GLY A 57 -0.26 6.92 -3.80
CA GLY A 57 0.81 7.87 -4.08
C GLY A 57 2.19 7.27 -4.29
N PHE A 58 2.32 5.94 -4.23
CA PHE A 58 3.60 5.29 -4.48
C PHE A 58 4.00 5.39 -5.94
N ARG A 59 5.30 5.45 -6.18
CA ARG A 59 5.83 5.28 -7.52
C ARG A 59 5.88 3.79 -7.82
N LEU A 60 5.37 3.39 -8.97
CA LEU A 60 5.36 1.99 -9.36
C LEU A 60 6.55 1.66 -10.24
N MET A 61 7.15 0.49 -9.98
CA MET A 61 8.11 -0.09 -10.89
C MET A 61 7.41 -1.20 -11.66
N HIS A 62 7.40 -1.09 -12.97
CA HIS A 62 6.85 -2.12 -13.85
C HIS A 62 7.95 -3.12 -14.21
N ILE A 63 7.62 -4.38 -14.09
CA ILE A 63 8.55 -5.46 -14.44
C ILE A 63 8.11 -6.08 -15.77
#